data_0560b4668682e4a6ed0cc1b38d67c9f3
#
_entry.id   0560b4668682e4a6ed0cc1b38d67c9f3
#
_cell.length_a   1.000
_cell.length_b   1.000
_cell.length_c   1.000
_cell.angle_alpha   90.00
_cell.angle_beta   90.00
_cell.angle_gamma   90.00
#
_symmetry.space_group_name_H-M   'P 1'
#
loop_
_entity.id
_entity.type
_entity.pdbx_description
1 polymer ?
#
loop_
_entity_poly.entity_id
_entity_poly.type
_entity_poly.pdbx_seq_one_letter_code
_entity_poly.pdbx_strand_id
1 'polypeptide(L)'
;MICGKEHACIPFEQSNAARKMSTHGQAASLLNKILLKYKALENKCKFVLCEGTDFTGVSSAFEFDFNAGVANDLGCPIIAVVNGCGKSTQEVLDAIRLARDAFESQGCTLLAILANRVEPQNVGLIQARLNAEASVKEPVYIL
;
A
#
# COMPACT_ATOMS: atom_id res chain seq x y z
N MET A 1 0.65 -22.29 -3.82
CA MET A 1 -0.09 -22.70 -5.05
C MET A 1 -0.58 -21.42 -5.71
N ILE A 2 0.11 -20.95 -6.75
CA ILE A 2 -0.27 -19.75 -7.48
C ILE A 2 -1.40 -20.16 -8.41
N CYS A 3 -2.62 -19.85 -8.03
CA CYS A 3 -3.79 -20.10 -8.86
C CYS A 3 -3.78 -19.13 -10.05
N GLY A 4 -4.22 -19.62 -11.18
CA GLY A 4 -4.22 -19.05 -12.52
C GLY A 4 -4.20 -17.53 -12.63
N LYS A 5 -3.24 -17.05 -13.37
CA LYS A 5 -2.94 -15.63 -13.56
C LYS A 5 -4.00 -14.97 -14.44
N GLU A 6 -5.09 -14.49 -13.88
CA GLU A 6 -5.88 -13.47 -14.54
C GLU A 6 -5.37 -12.09 -14.10
N HIS A 7 -4.86 -11.32 -15.04
CA HIS A 7 -4.44 -9.94 -14.80
C HIS A 7 -5.49 -8.98 -15.34
N ALA A 8 -6.04 -8.12 -14.47
CA ALA A 8 -6.81 -6.97 -14.90
C ALA A 8 -5.97 -5.72 -14.65
N CYS A 9 -5.36 -5.20 -15.69
CA CYS A 9 -4.61 -3.96 -15.63
C CYS A 9 -5.52 -2.77 -15.98
N ILE A 10 -5.43 -1.69 -15.21
CA ILE A 10 -5.92 -0.38 -15.63
C ILE A 10 -4.78 0.25 -16.42
N PRO A 11 -4.99 0.62 -17.71
CA PRO A 11 -3.92 1.19 -18.52
C PRO A 11 -3.26 2.39 -17.83
N PHE A 12 -1.95 2.48 -17.94
CA PHE A 12 -1.12 3.56 -17.36
C PHE A 12 -1.62 4.97 -17.74
N GLU A 13 -2.14 5.15 -18.95
CA GLU A 13 -2.74 6.40 -19.41
C GLU A 13 -3.97 6.80 -18.59
N GLN A 14 -4.77 5.83 -18.15
CA GLN A 14 -5.92 6.09 -17.28
C GLN A 14 -5.50 6.33 -15.81
N SER A 15 -4.42 5.72 -15.34
CA SER A 15 -3.83 6.00 -14.04
C SER A 15 -3.13 7.37 -14.01
N ASN A 16 -2.45 7.75 -15.10
CA ASN A 16 -1.88 9.10 -15.26
C ASN A 16 -2.95 10.19 -15.44
N ALA A 17 -4.11 9.85 -15.99
CA ALA A 17 -5.24 10.77 -16.00
C ALA A 17 -5.69 11.07 -14.57
N ALA A 18 -5.68 10.11 -13.65
CA ALA A 18 -5.93 10.36 -12.23
C ALA A 18 -4.94 11.36 -11.62
N ARG A 19 -3.66 11.33 -12.03
CA ARG A 19 -2.64 12.31 -11.59
C ARG A 19 -2.89 13.74 -12.05
N LYS A 20 -3.57 13.92 -13.17
CA LYS A 20 -3.91 15.25 -13.73
C LYS A 20 -5.29 15.76 -13.29
N MET A 21 -6.01 14.97 -12.50
CA MET A 21 -7.42 15.19 -12.24
C MET A 21 -7.64 16.01 -10.98
N SER A 22 -7.73 17.30 -11.17
CA SER A 22 -8.21 18.27 -10.16
C SER A 22 -9.76 18.34 -10.07
N THR A 23 -10.50 17.48 -10.76
CA THR A 23 -11.96 17.51 -10.77
C THR A 23 -12.59 16.25 -10.18
N HIS A 24 -13.42 16.41 -9.15
CA HIS A 24 -14.12 15.34 -8.42
C HIS A 24 -14.82 14.30 -9.32
N GLY A 25 -15.37 14.72 -10.47
CA GLY A 25 -16.12 13.85 -11.37
C GLY A 25 -15.29 12.77 -12.07
N GLN A 26 -14.02 13.04 -12.30
CA GLN A 26 -13.13 12.10 -13.01
C GLN A 26 -12.57 11.03 -12.04
N ALA A 27 -12.25 11.39 -10.79
CA ALA A 27 -11.82 10.44 -9.77
C ALA A 27 -12.90 9.39 -9.50
N ALA A 28 -14.16 9.81 -9.38
CA ALA A 28 -15.29 8.90 -9.24
C ALA A 28 -15.46 7.94 -10.44
N SER A 29 -15.23 8.42 -11.66
CA SER A 29 -15.27 7.56 -12.86
C SER A 29 -14.17 6.50 -12.85
N LEU A 30 -12.95 6.87 -12.42
CA LEU A 30 -11.84 5.92 -12.31
C LEU A 30 -12.10 4.88 -11.22
N LEU A 31 -12.58 5.31 -10.06
CA LEU A 31 -12.95 4.43 -8.96
C LEU A 31 -14.00 3.41 -9.40
N ASN A 32 -15.06 3.84 -10.09
CA ASN A 32 -16.06 2.92 -10.63
C ASN A 32 -15.46 1.87 -11.59
N LYS A 33 -14.49 2.25 -12.43
CA LYS A 33 -13.79 1.30 -13.31
C LYS A 33 -12.97 0.28 -12.51
N ILE A 34 -12.31 0.73 -11.42
CA ILE A 34 -11.55 -0.15 -10.51
C ILE A 34 -12.52 -1.16 -9.87
N LEU A 35 -13.61 -0.68 -9.29
CA LEU A 35 -14.63 -1.51 -8.65
C LEU A 35 -15.20 -2.57 -9.60
N LEU A 36 -15.55 -2.20 -10.83
CA LEU A 36 -16.06 -3.14 -11.83
C LEU A 36 -15.05 -4.22 -12.17
N LYS A 37 -13.77 -3.86 -12.36
CA LYS A 37 -12.70 -4.82 -12.63
C LYS A 37 -12.44 -5.74 -11.43
N TYR A 38 -12.41 -5.18 -10.23
CA TYR A 38 -12.24 -5.96 -9.00
C TYR A 38 -13.35 -6.99 -8.85
N LYS A 39 -14.62 -6.58 -9.00
CA LYS A 39 -15.78 -7.49 -8.92
C LYS A 39 -15.74 -8.61 -9.97
N ALA A 40 -15.26 -8.31 -11.18
CA ALA A 40 -15.07 -9.32 -12.20
C ALA A 40 -13.99 -10.36 -11.84
N LEU A 41 -12.92 -9.94 -11.15
CA LEU A 41 -11.87 -10.84 -10.64
C LEU A 41 -12.34 -11.62 -9.40
N GLU A 42 -13.03 -10.98 -8.47
CA GLU A 42 -13.56 -11.60 -7.25
C GLU A 42 -14.47 -12.79 -7.58
N ASN A 43 -15.27 -12.70 -8.65
CA ASN A 43 -16.12 -13.81 -9.10
C ASN A 43 -15.36 -15.00 -9.70
N LYS A 44 -14.09 -14.81 -10.07
CA LYS A 44 -13.28 -15.83 -10.74
C LYS A 44 -12.15 -16.35 -9.87
N CYS A 45 -11.66 -15.55 -8.94
CA CYS A 45 -10.47 -15.82 -8.16
C CYS A 45 -10.82 -15.97 -6.68
N LYS A 46 -10.20 -16.94 -6.01
CA LYS A 46 -10.33 -17.11 -4.55
C LYS A 46 -9.57 -16.04 -3.76
N PHE A 47 -8.63 -15.37 -4.41
CA PHE A 47 -7.79 -14.34 -3.84
C PHE A 47 -7.44 -13.31 -4.92
N VAL A 48 -7.56 -12.03 -4.59
CA VAL A 48 -7.19 -10.92 -5.47
C VAL A 48 -6.16 -10.07 -4.75
N LEU A 49 -5.00 -9.90 -5.35
CA LEU A 49 -3.98 -8.97 -4.90
C LEU A 49 -4.04 -7.71 -5.76
N CYS A 50 -4.30 -6.56 -5.12
CA CYS A 50 -4.29 -5.26 -5.77
C CYS A 50 -2.96 -4.57 -5.50
N GLU A 51 -2.28 -4.11 -6.54
CA GLU A 51 -1.10 -3.27 -6.43
C GLU A 51 -1.54 -1.81 -6.55
N GLY A 52 -1.17 -0.99 -5.56
CA GLY A 52 -1.40 0.45 -5.58
C GLY A 52 -0.44 1.18 -6.51
N THR A 53 -0.73 2.45 -6.78
CA THR A 53 0.17 3.32 -7.53
C THR A 53 1.40 3.69 -6.69
N ASP A 54 2.53 3.95 -7.35
CA ASP A 54 3.78 4.34 -6.70
C ASP A 54 3.69 5.77 -6.13
N PHE A 55 4.22 5.97 -4.92
CA PHE A 55 4.26 7.27 -4.23
C PHE A 55 5.50 8.10 -4.55
N THR A 56 6.27 7.74 -5.57
CA THR A 56 7.47 8.47 -5.95
C THR A 56 7.14 9.66 -6.86
N GLY A 57 7.13 10.87 -6.30
CA GLY A 57 6.96 12.07 -7.10
C GLY A 57 6.32 13.25 -6.39
N VAL A 58 6.06 14.31 -7.14
CA VAL A 58 5.47 15.58 -6.67
C VAL A 58 4.03 15.44 -6.14
N SER A 59 3.38 14.32 -6.44
CA SER A 59 1.98 14.04 -6.09
C SER A 59 1.83 12.94 -5.03
N SER A 60 2.87 12.64 -4.27
CA SER A 60 2.88 11.51 -3.32
C SER A 60 1.71 11.47 -2.33
N ALA A 61 1.30 12.63 -1.80
CA ALA A 61 0.16 12.71 -0.89
C ALA A 61 -1.16 12.35 -1.59
N PHE A 62 -1.38 12.83 -2.81
CA PHE A 62 -2.59 12.53 -3.58
C PHE A 62 -2.67 11.05 -3.96
N GLU A 63 -1.55 10.44 -4.33
CA GLU A 63 -1.49 9.01 -4.67
C GLU A 63 -1.73 8.14 -3.44
N PHE A 64 -1.21 8.55 -2.28
CA PHE A 64 -1.49 7.90 -1.01
C PHE A 64 -2.99 7.94 -0.68
N ASP A 65 -3.61 9.12 -0.69
CA ASP A 65 -5.04 9.30 -0.41
C ASP A 65 -5.92 8.51 -1.39
N PHE A 66 -5.54 8.48 -2.66
CA PHE A 66 -6.24 7.70 -3.69
C PHE A 66 -6.17 6.20 -3.41
N ASN A 67 -4.97 5.65 -3.12
CA ASN A 67 -4.80 4.24 -2.80
C ASN A 67 -5.54 3.83 -1.52
N ALA A 68 -5.49 4.67 -0.48
CA ALA A 68 -6.23 4.47 0.76
C ALA A 68 -7.74 4.48 0.52
N GLY A 69 -8.23 5.44 -0.27
CA GLY A 69 -9.63 5.52 -0.67
C GLY A 69 -10.10 4.27 -1.43
N VAL A 70 -9.31 3.82 -2.41
CA VAL A 70 -9.61 2.57 -3.15
C VAL A 70 -9.67 1.36 -2.22
N ALA A 71 -8.73 1.22 -1.29
CA ALA A 71 -8.72 0.11 -0.34
C ALA A 71 -9.95 0.10 0.55
N ASN A 72 -10.37 1.28 1.06
CA ASN A 72 -11.58 1.44 1.86
C ASN A 72 -12.84 1.10 1.07
N ASP A 73 -12.97 1.57 -0.18
CA ASP A 73 -14.13 1.30 -1.03
C ASP A 73 -14.21 -0.18 -1.45
N LEU A 74 -13.08 -0.86 -1.58
CA LEU A 74 -13.03 -2.31 -1.82
C LEU A 74 -13.24 -3.13 -0.53
N GLY A 75 -13.12 -2.52 0.65
CA GLY A 75 -13.09 -3.23 1.93
C GLY A 75 -11.88 -4.14 2.09
N CYS A 76 -10.77 -3.81 1.43
CA CYS A 76 -9.56 -4.62 1.41
C CYS A 76 -8.57 -4.18 2.50
N PRO A 77 -7.99 -5.12 3.27
CA PRO A 77 -6.87 -4.79 4.14
C PRO A 77 -5.62 -4.48 3.33
N ILE A 78 -4.74 -3.65 3.89
CA ILE A 78 -3.54 -3.15 3.25
C ILE A 78 -2.29 -3.87 3.78
N ILE A 79 -1.37 -4.19 2.89
CA ILE A 79 0.02 -4.48 3.22
C ILE A 79 0.85 -3.27 2.79
N ALA A 80 1.39 -2.55 3.76
CA ALA A 80 2.27 -1.41 3.47
C ALA A 80 3.69 -1.88 3.18
N VAL A 81 4.33 -1.31 2.17
CA VAL A 81 5.74 -1.59 1.86
C VAL A 81 6.55 -0.33 2.05
N VAL A 82 7.53 -0.36 2.95
CA VAL A 82 8.47 0.73 3.17
C VAL A 82 9.86 0.35 2.62
N ASN A 83 10.53 1.30 2.00
CA ASN A 83 11.86 1.08 1.44
C ASN A 83 12.93 1.31 2.52
N GLY A 84 13.74 0.29 2.81
CA GLY A 84 14.86 0.34 3.74
C GLY A 84 16.24 0.55 3.10
N CYS A 85 16.31 0.57 1.76
CA CYS A 85 17.59 0.67 1.06
C CYS A 85 18.32 1.98 1.40
N GLY A 86 19.56 1.84 1.85
CA GLY A 86 20.42 2.98 2.20
C GLY A 86 19.99 3.75 3.44
N LYS A 87 19.05 3.22 4.22
CA LYS A 87 18.53 3.86 5.45
C LYS A 87 19.17 3.28 6.71
N SER A 88 19.38 4.15 7.67
CA SER A 88 19.76 3.76 9.03
C SER A 88 18.61 3.04 9.74
N THR A 89 18.92 2.32 10.81
CA THR A 89 17.91 1.69 11.68
C THR A 89 16.81 2.66 12.10
N GLN A 90 17.17 3.89 12.48
CA GLN A 90 16.20 4.88 12.95
C GLN A 90 15.26 5.33 11.81
N GLU A 91 15.81 5.61 10.63
CA GLU A 91 15.01 6.02 9.47
C GLU A 91 14.03 4.92 9.00
N VAL A 92 14.42 3.63 9.12
CA VAL A 92 13.51 2.52 8.83
C VAL A 92 12.39 2.45 9.87
N LEU A 93 12.70 2.57 11.15
CA LEU A 93 11.69 2.58 12.22
C LEU A 93 10.72 3.74 12.08
N ASP A 94 11.22 4.93 11.75
CA ASP A 94 10.38 6.11 11.55
C ASP A 94 9.49 5.96 10.31
N ALA A 95 10.00 5.35 9.23
CA ALA A 95 9.20 5.05 8.04
C ALA A 95 8.08 4.02 8.32
N ILE A 96 8.35 3.00 9.16
CA ILE A 96 7.34 2.03 9.61
C ILE A 96 6.22 2.73 10.40
N ARG A 97 6.59 3.57 11.38
CA ARG A 97 5.63 4.32 12.20
C ARG A 97 4.79 5.27 11.35
N LEU A 98 5.46 6.03 10.48
CA LEU A 98 4.78 6.97 9.59
C LEU A 98 3.78 6.26 8.66
N ALA A 99 4.15 5.12 8.08
CA ALA A 99 3.26 4.35 7.23
C ALA A 99 2.03 3.86 8.02
N ARG A 100 2.22 3.32 9.22
CA ARG A 100 1.12 2.89 10.10
C ARG A 100 0.18 4.04 10.40
N ASP A 101 0.71 5.14 10.95
CA ASP A 101 -0.08 6.28 11.39
C ASP A 101 -0.86 6.91 10.22
N ALA A 102 -0.24 6.94 9.03
CA ALA A 102 -0.87 7.44 7.82
C ALA A 102 -2.08 6.59 7.40
N PHE A 103 -1.94 5.25 7.34
CA PHE A 103 -3.05 4.38 6.97
C PHE A 103 -4.15 4.33 8.04
N GLU A 104 -3.78 4.33 9.32
CA GLU A 104 -4.75 4.42 10.42
C GLU A 104 -5.55 5.74 10.35
N SER A 105 -4.88 6.87 10.08
CA SER A 105 -5.56 8.17 9.95
C SER A 105 -6.59 8.23 8.82
N GLN A 106 -6.41 7.41 7.79
CA GLN A 106 -7.35 7.25 6.67
C GLN A 106 -8.44 6.19 6.94
N GLY A 107 -8.45 5.59 8.13
CA GLY A 107 -9.40 4.55 8.48
C GLY A 107 -9.18 3.20 7.78
N CYS A 108 -7.99 2.98 7.24
CA CYS A 108 -7.65 1.73 6.57
C CYS A 108 -7.34 0.62 7.57
N THR A 109 -7.69 -0.62 7.21
CA THR A 109 -7.24 -1.81 7.95
C THR A 109 -5.85 -2.22 7.46
N LEU A 110 -4.85 -2.05 8.31
CA LEU A 110 -3.48 -2.47 8.02
C LEU A 110 -3.29 -3.93 8.45
N LEU A 111 -2.92 -4.79 7.50
CA LEU A 111 -2.68 -6.22 7.75
C LEU A 111 -1.24 -6.49 8.18
N ALA A 112 -0.29 -5.83 7.55
CA ALA A 112 1.14 -5.98 7.81
C ALA A 112 1.94 -4.80 7.23
N ILE A 113 3.17 -4.64 7.70
CA ILE A 113 4.17 -3.75 7.10
C ILE A 113 5.38 -4.59 6.65
N LEU A 114 5.82 -4.38 5.42
CA LEU A 114 7.03 -4.99 4.87
C LEU A 114 8.11 -3.92 4.76
N ALA A 115 9.15 -4.00 5.59
CA ALA A 115 10.35 -3.18 5.45
C ALA A 115 11.28 -3.89 4.46
N ASN A 116 11.23 -3.46 3.20
CA ASN A 116 11.93 -4.11 2.10
C ASN A 116 13.30 -3.48 1.83
N ARG A 117 14.29 -4.29 1.45
CA ARG A 117 15.66 -3.90 1.12
C ARG A 117 16.40 -3.26 2.30
N VAL A 118 16.16 -3.77 3.49
CA VAL A 118 16.89 -3.36 4.69
C VAL A 118 18.30 -3.93 4.66
N GLU A 119 19.29 -3.13 5.04
CA GLU A 119 20.66 -3.60 5.14
C GLU A 119 20.78 -4.73 6.18
N PRO A 120 21.39 -5.87 5.84
CA PRO A 120 21.42 -7.08 6.70
C PRO A 120 21.92 -6.81 8.13
N GLN A 121 22.89 -5.91 8.30
CA GLN A 121 23.43 -5.55 9.61
C GLN A 121 22.42 -4.80 10.51
N ASN A 122 21.38 -4.19 9.93
CA ASN A 122 20.37 -3.42 10.67
C ASN A 122 19.17 -4.28 11.09
N VAL A 123 18.95 -5.43 10.45
CA VAL A 123 17.76 -6.28 10.66
C VAL A 123 17.55 -6.63 12.12
N GLY A 124 18.59 -7.17 12.77
CA GLY A 124 18.50 -7.61 14.17
C GLY A 124 18.16 -6.47 15.15
N LEU A 125 18.74 -5.28 14.93
CA LEU A 125 18.47 -4.13 15.79
C LEU A 125 17.08 -3.56 15.57
N ILE A 126 16.62 -3.49 14.31
CA ILE A 126 15.25 -3.05 13.99
C ILE A 126 14.25 -4.00 14.64
N GLN A 127 14.43 -5.32 14.49
CA GLN A 127 13.54 -6.32 15.08
C GLN A 127 13.48 -6.22 16.60
N ALA A 128 14.64 -6.05 17.27
CA ALA A 128 14.70 -5.89 18.71
C ALA A 128 13.94 -4.65 19.18
N ARG A 129 14.07 -3.52 18.49
CA ARG A 129 13.36 -2.28 18.83
C ARG A 129 11.86 -2.40 18.59
N LEU A 130 11.42 -2.97 17.47
CA LEU A 130 10.00 -3.22 17.20
C LEU A 130 9.36 -4.11 18.26
N ASN A 131 10.05 -5.18 18.67
CA ASN A 131 9.56 -6.08 19.72
C ASN A 131 9.44 -5.40 21.11
N ALA A 132 10.22 -4.35 21.34
CA ALA A 132 10.13 -3.55 22.57
C ALA A 132 9.01 -2.51 22.54
N GLU A 133 8.46 -2.20 21.38
CA GLU A 133 7.38 -1.24 21.20
C GLU A 133 6.01 -1.91 21.35
N ALA A 134 5.36 -1.74 22.50
CA ALA A 134 4.01 -2.25 22.74
C ALA A 134 2.92 -1.63 21.82
N SER A 135 3.25 -0.56 21.09
CA SER A 135 2.33 0.17 20.22
C SER A 135 2.18 -0.43 18.83
N VAL A 136 3.08 -1.33 18.41
CA VAL A 136 3.01 -1.98 17.10
C VAL A 136 2.10 -3.20 17.20
N LYS A 137 0.87 -3.07 16.74
CA LYS A 137 -0.14 -4.14 16.77
C LYS A 137 -0.03 -5.08 15.56
N GLU A 138 0.34 -4.53 14.42
CA GLU A 138 0.43 -5.25 13.17
C GLU A 138 1.80 -5.91 13.03
N PRO A 139 1.88 -7.11 12.39
CA PRO A 139 3.15 -7.76 12.14
C PRO A 139 4.02 -6.92 11.17
N VAL A 140 5.30 -6.76 11.54
CA VAL A 140 6.31 -6.13 10.68
C VAL A 140 7.30 -7.18 10.22
N TYR A 141 7.44 -7.32 8.91
CA TYR A 141 8.41 -8.20 8.27
C TYR A 141 9.56 -7.39 7.69
N ILE A 142 10.79 -7.83 7.96
CA ILE A 142 12.00 -7.16 7.49
C ILE A 142 12.65 -8.08 6.43
N LEU A 143 12.85 -7.52 5.23
CA LEU A 143 13.33 -8.22 4.05
C LEU A 143 14.59 -7.56 3.48
#